data_0a4d3d32cbebb11f155910a66b4f6adb
#
_entry.id   0a4d3d32cbebb11f155910a66b4f6adb
#
_cell.length_a   1.000
_cell.length_b   1.000
_cell.length_c   1.000
_cell.angle_alpha   90.00
_cell.angle_beta   90.00
_cell.angle_gamma   90.00
#
_symmetry.space_group_name_H-M   'P 1'
#
loop_
_entity.id
_entity.type
_entity.pdbx_description
1 polymer ?
#
loop_
_entity_poly.entity_id
_entity_poly.type
_entity_poly.pdbx_seq_one_letter_code
_entity_poly.pdbx_strand_id
1 'polypeptide(L)'
;MELKVFKDTIAAYGGRWETRLELPVETEILIPDYLPAVFKIVKCLMEPVVLQNRVSGGRWHTEGYLRCTVYYQSDEPGCRLYRTEQKFAFEKSVELPAGSYAEGPAQVWGEPEYCNCRAVSEHRIDLRGAYILCGAVLATKECELLTSLADCGIEQRTRELTGLQRVAAEEKTLTAETTLPLPEAAESVLDINGNFVLGAVSLQTGQASVQGTLQVQVCCQPADTEELLVRQREVSVQQTVELPGAAEDDMAVAWGEVMACTLTAAEGTGEADLNITWKLHLEVWHTAARTVVADAYSTVCQTQAVQTACKLLNKTADLTGRVSVVLEDDLPDPDVAVKGCFVTLGSAIPQTREEKDTEEEIRLCGKGTAHVFCADARGELTCYDKNFLWQPEGIWPGTKADACTCLGASMARITSSKTGAKLRVELEIETTGILLQATAHEALCEVELGEEYAEGSDGPALYLYYARDGERVFDIAKRYHARAKDLVTANHMETDGKAPQDLTTETACLLIPAAL
;
A
#
# COMPACT_ATOMS: atom_id res chain seq x y z
N MET A 1 8.58 48.39 -18.80
CA MET A 1 7.87 47.83 -17.62
C MET A 1 8.48 46.47 -17.29
N GLU A 2 8.65 46.11 -16.03
CA GLU A 2 9.24 44.83 -15.63
C GLU A 2 8.10 43.83 -15.33
N LEU A 3 8.23 42.60 -15.85
CA LEU A 3 7.27 41.53 -15.60
C LEU A 3 7.36 41.09 -14.12
N LYS A 4 6.24 41.11 -13.42
CA LYS A 4 6.15 40.57 -12.06
C LYS A 4 5.74 39.10 -12.13
N VAL A 5 6.55 38.24 -11.53
CA VAL A 5 6.38 36.80 -11.54
C VAL A 5 6.19 36.32 -10.10
N PHE A 6 5.08 35.59 -9.85
CA PHE A 6 4.80 34.95 -8.58
C PHE A 6 4.90 33.44 -8.76
N LYS A 7 5.65 32.80 -7.88
CA LYS A 7 5.92 31.38 -7.90
C LYS A 7 5.54 30.72 -6.58
N ASP A 8 5.18 29.45 -6.63
CA ASP A 8 5.00 28.59 -5.46
C ASP A 8 5.63 27.24 -5.72
N THR A 9 6.07 26.58 -4.65
CA THR A 9 6.67 25.25 -4.72
C THR A 9 5.66 24.19 -4.29
N ILE A 10 5.41 23.22 -5.15
CA ILE A 10 4.51 22.11 -4.90
C ILE A 10 5.32 20.84 -4.71
N ALA A 11 5.05 20.10 -3.62
CA ALA A 11 5.57 18.77 -3.45
C ALA A 11 4.83 17.80 -4.38
N ALA A 12 5.52 17.32 -5.39
CA ALA A 12 5.02 16.40 -6.41
C ALA A 12 5.51 14.97 -6.16
N TYR A 13 4.85 14.00 -6.77
CA TYR A 13 5.31 12.62 -6.78
C TYR A 13 6.56 12.49 -7.66
N GLY A 14 7.66 12.07 -7.04
CA GLY A 14 8.96 11.88 -7.68
C GLY A 14 9.21 10.46 -8.20
N GLY A 15 8.32 9.52 -7.82
CA GLY A 15 8.47 8.10 -8.13
C GLY A 15 8.44 7.22 -6.88
N ARG A 16 8.68 5.95 -7.08
CA ARG A 16 8.79 4.94 -6.02
C ARG A 16 10.15 4.27 -6.12
N TRP A 17 10.90 4.29 -5.04
CA TRP A 17 12.15 3.56 -4.94
C TRP A 17 11.92 2.24 -4.23
N GLU A 18 12.51 1.17 -4.73
CA GLU A 18 12.40 -0.17 -4.17
C GLU A 18 13.78 -0.78 -3.94
N THR A 19 13.90 -1.58 -2.90
CA THR A 19 15.10 -2.35 -2.60
C THR A 19 14.76 -3.74 -2.09
N ARG A 20 15.75 -4.65 -2.22
CA ARG A 20 15.66 -6.04 -1.75
C ARG A 20 16.84 -6.31 -0.81
N LEU A 21 16.55 -6.88 0.34
CA LEU A 21 17.50 -7.24 1.37
C LEU A 21 17.45 -8.75 1.58
N GLU A 22 18.57 -9.41 1.47
CA GLU A 22 18.70 -10.81 1.83
C GLU A 22 18.98 -10.93 3.33
N LEU A 23 18.20 -11.77 4.01
CA LEU A 23 18.31 -12.09 5.41
C LEU A 23 18.64 -13.59 5.53
N PRO A 24 19.93 -13.98 5.49
CA PRO A 24 20.32 -15.38 5.59
C PRO A 24 20.21 -15.87 7.05
N VAL A 25 19.82 -17.12 7.21
CA VAL A 25 19.76 -17.83 8.48
C VAL A 25 20.49 -19.16 8.34
N GLU A 26 21.47 -19.38 9.20
CA GLU A 26 22.15 -20.67 9.35
C GLU A 26 22.36 -20.93 10.84
N THR A 27 21.67 -21.93 11.37
CA THR A 27 21.66 -22.17 12.82
C THR A 27 21.18 -23.56 13.17
N GLU A 28 21.43 -23.94 14.44
CA GLU A 28 20.85 -25.13 15.05
C GLU A 28 19.70 -24.71 15.99
N ILE A 29 18.55 -25.33 15.82
CA ILE A 29 17.40 -25.21 16.72
C ILE A 29 17.48 -26.36 17.72
N LEU A 30 17.50 -26.01 19.00
CA LEU A 30 17.44 -26.99 20.09
C LEU A 30 15.99 -27.21 20.49
N ILE A 31 15.56 -28.47 20.50
CA ILE A 31 14.25 -28.86 21.03
C ILE A 31 14.37 -28.93 22.57
N PRO A 32 13.55 -28.16 23.29
CA PRO A 32 13.56 -28.21 24.75
C PRO A 32 13.24 -29.61 25.31
N ASP A 33 13.83 -29.99 26.43
CA ASP A 33 13.68 -31.31 27.03
C ASP A 33 12.24 -31.67 27.46
N TYR A 34 11.37 -30.66 27.58
CA TYR A 34 9.93 -30.86 27.86
C TYR A 34 9.11 -31.18 26.62
N LEU A 35 9.71 -31.06 25.41
CA LEU A 35 9.08 -31.46 24.16
C LEU A 35 9.61 -32.82 23.72
N PRO A 36 8.77 -33.65 23.07
CA PRO A 36 9.18 -34.94 22.56
C PRO A 36 10.29 -34.87 21.52
N ALA A 37 11.03 -35.95 21.40
CA ALA A 37 12.09 -36.13 20.42
C ALA A 37 11.56 -36.00 18.96
N VAL A 38 12.38 -35.43 18.07
CA VAL A 38 12.05 -35.26 16.65
C VAL A 38 12.22 -36.60 15.94
N PHE A 39 11.12 -37.18 15.46
CA PHE A 39 11.16 -38.32 14.54
C PHE A 39 11.22 -37.83 13.09
N LYS A 40 10.34 -36.91 12.71
CA LYS A 40 10.24 -36.39 11.35
C LYS A 40 9.88 -34.90 11.33
N ILE A 41 10.62 -34.10 10.55
CA ILE A 41 10.23 -32.72 10.28
C ILE A 41 9.12 -32.74 9.24
N VAL A 42 7.98 -32.11 9.56
CA VAL A 42 6.81 -32.03 8.71
C VAL A 42 6.82 -30.76 7.87
N LYS A 43 7.14 -29.61 8.51
CA LYS A 43 7.19 -28.31 7.84
C LYS A 43 8.10 -27.33 8.57
N CYS A 44 8.79 -26.48 7.80
CA CYS A 44 9.46 -25.28 8.29
C CYS A 44 8.85 -24.06 7.65
N LEU A 45 8.58 -23.03 8.45
CA LEU A 45 8.11 -21.71 8.02
C LEU A 45 9.10 -20.66 8.49
N MET A 46 9.25 -19.61 7.66
CA MET A 46 10.09 -18.45 7.98
C MET A 46 9.30 -17.19 7.63
N GLU A 47 9.04 -16.35 8.63
CA GLU A 47 8.24 -15.14 8.53
C GLU A 47 8.96 -13.96 9.18
N PRO A 48 8.98 -12.77 8.58
CA PRO A 48 9.56 -11.59 9.20
C PRO A 48 8.56 -10.97 10.19
N VAL A 49 9.08 -10.49 11.30
CA VAL A 49 8.38 -9.60 12.21
C VAL A 49 9.17 -8.31 12.28
N VAL A 50 8.66 -7.26 11.63
CA VAL A 50 9.32 -5.96 11.55
C VAL A 50 8.95 -5.13 12.76
N LEU A 51 9.90 -4.87 13.65
CA LEU A 51 9.71 -4.08 14.87
C LEU A 51 9.79 -2.58 14.60
N GLN A 52 10.83 -2.17 13.87
CA GLN A 52 11.04 -0.79 13.44
C GLN A 52 11.21 -0.71 11.93
N ASN A 53 10.63 0.33 11.35
CA ASN A 53 10.63 0.56 9.92
C ASN A 53 10.50 2.06 9.67
N ARG A 54 11.59 2.75 9.37
CA ARG A 54 11.59 4.20 9.25
C ARG A 54 12.52 4.71 8.15
N VAL A 55 12.01 5.66 7.39
CA VAL A 55 12.79 6.50 6.47
C VAL A 55 13.07 7.83 7.17
N SER A 56 14.34 8.18 7.29
CA SER A 56 14.79 9.45 7.87
C SER A 56 16.19 9.81 7.36
N GLY A 57 16.43 11.08 7.08
CA GLY A 57 17.72 11.58 6.69
C GLY A 57 18.33 10.90 5.44
N GLY A 58 17.51 10.52 4.46
CA GLY A 58 17.95 9.84 3.25
C GLY A 58 18.36 8.38 3.45
N ARG A 59 17.91 7.74 4.53
CA ARG A 59 18.14 6.32 4.82
C ARG A 59 16.84 5.62 5.19
N TRP A 60 16.71 4.38 4.74
CA TRP A 60 15.70 3.46 5.24
C TRP A 60 16.36 2.54 6.26
N HIS A 61 15.84 2.58 7.48
CA HIS A 61 16.24 1.70 8.58
C HIS A 61 15.11 0.72 8.90
N THR A 62 15.46 -0.56 9.01
CA THR A 62 14.51 -1.62 9.39
C THR A 62 15.16 -2.57 10.38
N GLU A 63 14.42 -2.91 11.43
CA GLU A 63 14.85 -3.77 12.53
C GLU A 63 13.71 -4.73 12.87
N GLY A 64 14.08 -5.96 13.23
CA GLY A 64 13.12 -6.97 13.61
C GLY A 64 13.73 -8.33 13.81
N TYR A 65 12.95 -9.37 13.59
CA TYR A 65 13.45 -10.75 13.61
C TYR A 65 12.73 -11.61 12.57
N LEU A 66 13.41 -12.63 12.09
CA LEU A 66 12.81 -13.74 11.38
C LEU A 66 12.33 -14.77 12.41
N ARG A 67 11.03 -15.05 12.38
CA ARG A 67 10.40 -16.11 13.15
C ARG A 67 10.48 -17.39 12.33
N CYS A 68 11.28 -18.34 12.80
CA CYS A 68 11.40 -19.66 12.19
C CYS A 68 10.60 -20.65 13.01
N THR A 69 9.53 -21.19 12.42
CA THR A 69 8.65 -22.17 13.06
C THR A 69 8.88 -23.53 12.41
N VAL A 70 9.15 -24.54 13.24
CA VAL A 70 9.31 -25.92 12.80
C VAL A 70 8.20 -26.76 13.37
N TYR A 71 7.46 -27.41 12.49
CA TYR A 71 6.46 -28.43 12.81
C TYR A 71 7.09 -29.80 12.61
N TYR A 72 6.99 -30.66 13.61
CA TYR A 72 7.56 -32.00 13.57
C TYR A 72 6.65 -33.03 14.22
N GLN A 73 6.85 -34.28 13.87
CA GLN A 73 6.23 -35.45 14.46
C GLN A 73 7.24 -36.14 15.39
N SER A 74 6.81 -36.60 16.56
CA SER A 74 7.60 -37.43 17.47
C SER A 74 7.44 -38.91 17.15
N ASP A 75 8.30 -39.75 17.74
CA ASP A 75 8.23 -41.22 17.67
C ASP A 75 7.17 -41.80 18.66
N GLU A 76 6.48 -40.94 19.41
CA GLU A 76 5.45 -41.36 20.33
C GLU A 76 4.20 -41.90 19.59
N PRO A 77 3.45 -42.85 20.16
CA PRO A 77 2.22 -43.33 19.57
C PRO A 77 1.19 -42.21 19.41
N GLY A 78 0.57 -42.15 18.23
CA GLY A 78 -0.43 -41.14 17.86
C GLY A 78 0.11 -40.15 16.81
N CYS A 79 -0.78 -39.64 15.98
CA CYS A 79 -0.46 -38.67 14.93
C CYS A 79 -0.33 -37.26 15.49
N ARG A 80 0.63 -37.04 16.41
CA ARG A 80 0.76 -35.74 17.08
C ARG A 80 1.74 -34.83 16.33
N LEU A 81 1.31 -33.60 16.13
CA LEU A 81 2.11 -32.52 15.59
C LEU A 81 2.64 -31.65 16.73
N TYR A 82 3.93 -31.44 16.73
CA TYR A 82 4.61 -30.54 17.67
C TYR A 82 5.17 -29.34 16.95
N ARG A 83 5.30 -28.21 17.68
CA ARG A 83 5.81 -26.95 17.19
C ARG A 83 6.94 -26.45 18.07
N THR A 84 8.01 -26.00 17.44
CA THR A 84 9.06 -25.20 18.08
C THR A 84 9.30 -23.94 17.27
N GLU A 85 9.70 -22.86 17.95
CA GLU A 85 9.93 -21.56 17.33
C GLU A 85 11.26 -20.97 17.77
N GLN A 86 11.97 -20.35 16.83
CA GLN A 86 13.16 -19.57 17.12
C GLN A 86 13.15 -18.26 16.37
N LYS A 87 13.67 -17.20 17.02
CA LYS A 87 13.70 -15.84 16.48
C LYS A 87 15.15 -15.45 16.17
N PHE A 88 15.37 -14.92 14.97
CA PHE A 88 16.67 -14.45 14.50
C PHE A 88 16.58 -12.95 14.22
N ALA A 89 17.22 -12.14 15.06
CA ALA A 89 17.21 -10.69 14.93
C ALA A 89 17.91 -10.26 13.63
N PHE A 90 17.38 -9.24 13.00
CA PHE A 90 18.02 -8.51 11.93
C PHE A 90 17.91 -7.00 12.15
N GLU A 91 18.94 -6.30 11.69
CA GLU A 91 18.99 -4.85 11.61
C GLU A 91 19.63 -4.49 10.28
N LYS A 92 18.96 -3.65 9.48
CA LYS A 92 19.45 -3.20 8.18
C LYS A 92 19.24 -1.69 8.04
N SER A 93 20.23 -1.05 7.45
CA SER A 93 20.15 0.37 7.07
C SER A 93 20.60 0.53 5.64
N VAL A 94 19.75 1.09 4.80
CA VAL A 94 19.99 1.26 3.37
C VAL A 94 19.98 2.74 3.04
N GLU A 95 21.00 3.20 2.33
CA GLU A 95 21.10 4.55 1.82
C GLU A 95 20.20 4.70 0.59
N LEU A 96 19.35 5.70 0.61
CA LEU A 96 18.47 6.01 -0.52
C LEU A 96 19.25 6.78 -1.58
N PRO A 97 18.96 6.61 -2.88
CA PRO A 97 19.55 7.42 -3.93
C PRO A 97 19.37 8.92 -3.68
N ALA A 98 20.18 9.75 -4.32
CA ALA A 98 20.06 11.19 -4.19
C ALA A 98 18.64 11.66 -4.59
N GLY A 99 17.96 12.38 -3.70
CA GLY A 99 16.59 12.83 -3.88
C GLY A 99 15.92 13.18 -2.55
N SER A 100 14.67 13.60 -2.64
CA SER A 100 13.81 13.83 -1.49
C SER A 100 12.84 12.67 -1.33
N TYR A 101 12.62 12.23 -0.11
CA TYR A 101 11.75 11.09 0.21
C TYR A 101 10.78 11.46 1.33
N ALA A 102 9.59 10.88 1.29
CA ALA A 102 8.64 11.04 2.36
C ALA A 102 9.18 10.35 3.63
N GLU A 103 9.35 11.12 4.71
CA GLU A 103 9.75 10.56 6.01
C GLU A 103 8.63 9.71 6.62
N GLY A 104 9.00 8.80 7.53
CA GLY A 104 8.09 7.87 8.18
C GLY A 104 8.31 6.42 7.76
N PRO A 105 7.32 5.53 7.97
CA PRO A 105 7.44 4.12 7.61
C PRO A 105 7.51 3.91 6.09
N ALA A 106 8.36 2.96 5.67
CA ALA A 106 8.37 2.43 4.31
C ALA A 106 7.31 1.34 4.16
N GLN A 107 6.87 1.07 2.94
CA GLN A 107 6.11 -0.15 2.67
C GLN A 107 7.06 -1.34 2.66
N VAL A 108 6.77 -2.36 3.46
CA VAL A 108 7.64 -3.55 3.61
C VAL A 108 6.84 -4.80 3.28
N TRP A 109 7.47 -5.72 2.53
CA TRP A 109 6.95 -7.05 2.21
C TRP A 109 8.11 -8.01 1.98
N GLY A 110 7.84 -9.28 1.80
CA GLY A 110 8.89 -10.23 1.46
C GLY A 110 8.37 -11.62 1.25
N GLU A 111 9.30 -12.52 0.89
CA GLU A 111 9.03 -13.94 0.70
C GLU A 111 10.27 -14.77 1.09
N PRO A 112 10.08 -15.98 1.60
CA PRO A 112 11.20 -16.89 1.80
C PRO A 112 11.78 -17.31 0.44
N GLU A 113 13.10 -17.16 0.27
CA GLU A 113 13.78 -17.65 -0.91
C GLU A 113 13.93 -19.18 -0.83
N TYR A 114 14.36 -19.65 0.31
CA TYR A 114 14.35 -21.08 0.67
C TYR A 114 14.39 -21.24 2.18
N CYS A 115 13.88 -22.38 2.66
CA CYS A 115 13.95 -22.77 4.07
C CYS A 115 14.09 -24.29 4.15
N ASN A 116 15.26 -24.77 4.56
CA ASN A 116 15.60 -26.18 4.69
C ASN A 116 15.88 -26.52 6.13
N CYS A 117 15.18 -27.52 6.65
CA CYS A 117 15.38 -28.05 8.00
C CYS A 117 15.76 -29.53 7.92
N ARG A 118 16.71 -29.92 8.76
CA ARG A 118 17.16 -31.30 8.90
C ARG A 118 17.32 -31.67 10.37
N ALA A 119 16.70 -32.76 10.80
CA ALA A 119 16.98 -33.33 12.09
C ALA A 119 18.40 -33.91 12.10
N VAL A 120 19.23 -33.43 13.02
CA VAL A 120 20.61 -33.89 13.22
C VAL A 120 20.66 -34.94 14.36
N SER A 121 19.79 -34.74 15.34
CA SER A 121 19.56 -35.69 16.43
C SER A 121 18.12 -35.53 16.94
N GLU A 122 17.74 -36.31 17.93
CA GLU A 122 16.41 -36.29 18.53
C GLU A 122 15.99 -34.93 19.09
N HIS A 123 16.96 -34.08 19.50
CA HIS A 123 16.71 -32.76 20.07
C HIS A 123 17.42 -31.61 19.33
N ARG A 124 17.91 -31.86 18.09
CA ARG A 124 18.62 -30.84 17.31
C ARG A 124 18.19 -30.83 15.85
N ILE A 125 17.85 -29.66 15.38
CA ILE A 125 17.46 -29.41 13.99
C ILE A 125 18.43 -28.38 13.39
N ASP A 126 19.08 -28.72 12.28
CA ASP A 126 19.86 -27.79 11.48
C ASP A 126 18.91 -27.03 10.56
N LEU A 127 18.91 -25.71 10.64
CA LEU A 127 18.10 -24.79 9.83
C LEU A 127 19.01 -23.96 8.93
N ARG A 128 18.75 -23.99 7.64
CA ARG A 128 19.37 -23.12 6.65
C ARG A 128 18.33 -22.50 5.77
N GLY A 129 18.37 -21.18 5.64
CA GLY A 129 17.40 -20.46 4.82
C GLY A 129 17.85 -19.06 4.47
N ALA A 130 17.10 -18.43 3.58
CA ALA A 130 17.19 -17.02 3.29
C ALA A 130 15.79 -16.46 3.11
N TYR A 131 15.58 -15.26 3.60
CA TYR A 131 14.36 -14.49 3.42
C TYR A 131 14.68 -13.20 2.66
N ILE A 132 13.95 -12.91 1.61
CA ILE A 132 14.06 -11.65 0.87
C ILE A 132 13.07 -10.66 1.45
N LEU A 133 13.58 -9.66 2.15
CA LEU A 133 12.80 -8.53 2.66
C LEU A 133 12.89 -7.39 1.64
N CYS A 134 11.76 -6.93 1.16
CA CYS A 134 11.65 -5.81 0.22
C CYS A 134 11.13 -4.57 0.94
N GLY A 135 11.62 -3.42 0.53
CA GLY A 135 11.14 -2.13 1.01
C GLY A 135 10.89 -1.16 -0.14
N ALA A 136 9.81 -0.39 -0.05
CA ALA A 136 9.51 0.68 -0.99
C ALA A 136 9.28 2.01 -0.28
N VAL A 137 9.81 3.08 -0.87
CA VAL A 137 9.71 4.44 -0.35
C VAL A 137 9.23 5.36 -1.46
N LEU A 138 8.29 6.25 -1.11
CA LEU A 138 7.80 7.27 -2.03
C LEU A 138 8.82 8.40 -2.13
N ALA A 139 9.31 8.65 -3.34
CA ALA A 139 10.11 9.80 -3.64
C ALA A 139 9.22 11.03 -3.87
N THR A 140 9.67 12.17 -3.40
CA THR A 140 9.04 13.48 -3.61
C THR A 140 9.94 14.33 -4.49
N LYS A 141 9.33 15.20 -5.28
CA LYS A 141 10.02 16.18 -6.12
C LYS A 141 9.40 17.54 -5.92
N GLU A 142 10.20 18.52 -5.65
CA GLU A 142 9.75 19.91 -5.63
C GLU A 142 9.58 20.42 -7.07
N CYS A 143 8.39 20.94 -7.36
CA CYS A 143 8.08 21.60 -8.63
C CYS A 143 7.78 23.06 -8.36
N GLU A 144 8.62 23.95 -8.84
CA GLU A 144 8.40 25.39 -8.81
C GLU A 144 7.52 25.79 -9.99
N LEU A 145 6.33 26.32 -9.72
CA LEU A 145 5.32 26.66 -10.72
C LEU A 145 4.89 28.12 -10.59
N LEU A 146 4.52 28.73 -11.70
CA LEU A 146 3.97 30.07 -11.72
C LEU A 146 2.54 30.06 -11.20
N THR A 147 2.24 30.89 -10.21
CA THR A 147 0.90 31.06 -9.66
C THR A 147 0.19 32.29 -10.21
N SER A 148 0.94 33.33 -10.57
CA SER A 148 0.41 34.53 -11.19
C SER A 148 1.51 35.32 -11.91
N LEU A 149 1.10 36.06 -12.93
CA LEU A 149 1.93 37.01 -13.67
C LEU A 149 1.22 38.36 -13.70
N ALA A 150 1.96 39.46 -13.65
CA ALA A 150 1.40 40.79 -13.71
C ALA A 150 2.29 41.76 -14.47
N ASP A 151 1.71 42.84 -14.96
CA ASP A 151 2.31 43.90 -15.77
C ASP A 151 2.64 43.47 -17.22
N CYS A 152 3.25 44.33 -17.99
CA CYS A 152 3.70 44.10 -19.39
C CYS A 152 2.62 43.57 -20.35
N GLY A 153 1.35 43.92 -20.15
CA GLY A 153 0.25 43.45 -21.00
C GLY A 153 0.04 41.94 -20.98
N ILE A 154 0.42 41.26 -19.89
CA ILE A 154 0.26 39.82 -19.75
C ILE A 154 -1.20 39.44 -19.64
N GLU A 155 -1.56 38.48 -20.47
CA GLU A 155 -2.79 37.68 -20.38
C GLU A 155 -2.40 36.27 -19.94
N GLN A 156 -3.10 35.73 -18.93
CA GLN A 156 -2.79 34.41 -18.39
C GLN A 156 -4.05 33.58 -18.22
N ARG A 157 -3.91 32.28 -18.44
CA ARG A 157 -4.93 31.30 -18.13
C ARG A 157 -4.44 30.45 -16.97
N THR A 158 -5.23 30.40 -15.91
CA THR A 158 -4.92 29.60 -14.73
C THR A 158 -5.73 28.30 -14.74
N ARG A 159 -5.26 27.32 -14.01
CA ARG A 159 -6.00 26.12 -13.66
C ARG A 159 -5.70 25.70 -12.23
N GLU A 160 -6.61 24.98 -11.65
CA GLU A 160 -6.42 24.36 -10.35
C GLU A 160 -5.76 22.99 -10.53
N LEU A 161 -4.69 22.74 -9.79
CA LEU A 161 -4.07 21.43 -9.64
C LEU A 161 -4.48 20.88 -8.28
N THR A 162 -5.03 19.68 -8.28
CA THR A 162 -5.40 18.96 -7.06
C THR A 162 -4.64 17.66 -6.97
N GLY A 163 -4.19 17.31 -5.78
CA GLY A 163 -3.49 16.05 -5.55
C GLY A 163 -3.33 15.74 -4.07
N LEU A 164 -3.09 14.48 -3.77
CA LEU A 164 -2.87 13.98 -2.42
C LEU A 164 -1.40 14.14 -2.03
N GLN A 165 -1.19 14.65 -0.83
CA GLN A 165 0.11 14.75 -0.17
C GLN A 165 0.04 14.01 1.16
N ARG A 166 1.01 13.12 1.43
CA ARG A 166 1.11 12.45 2.73
C ARG A 166 1.63 13.46 3.76
N VAL A 167 0.81 13.82 4.73
CA VAL A 167 1.14 14.81 5.78
C VAL A 167 1.64 14.15 7.05
N ALA A 168 1.21 12.91 7.33
CA ALA A 168 1.69 12.15 8.47
C ALA A 168 1.64 10.64 8.17
N ALA A 169 2.57 9.90 8.76
CA ALA A 169 2.57 8.44 8.76
C ALA A 169 3.26 7.94 10.04
N GLU A 170 2.56 7.08 10.79
CA GLU A 170 3.05 6.56 12.06
C GLU A 170 2.76 5.08 12.22
N GLU A 171 3.68 4.39 12.89
CA GLU A 171 3.53 3.02 13.37
C GLU A 171 3.59 3.00 14.89
N LYS A 172 2.62 2.34 15.52
CA LYS A 172 2.56 2.23 16.98
C LYS A 172 2.39 0.79 17.42
N THR A 173 3.35 0.28 18.18
CA THR A 173 3.24 -1.05 18.80
C THR A 173 2.42 -0.96 20.07
N LEU A 174 1.44 -1.84 20.20
CA LEU A 174 0.41 -1.86 21.22
C LEU A 174 0.25 -3.28 21.79
N THR A 175 -0.33 -3.38 22.97
CA THR A 175 -0.67 -4.65 23.61
C THR A 175 -2.15 -4.69 23.97
N ALA A 176 -2.72 -5.88 23.90
CA ALA A 176 -4.06 -6.16 24.40
C ALA A 176 -4.05 -7.49 25.17
N GLU A 177 -4.83 -7.56 26.23
CA GLU A 177 -4.92 -8.72 27.11
C GLU A 177 -6.36 -9.22 27.17
N THR A 178 -6.55 -10.53 27.15
CA THR A 178 -7.84 -11.17 27.30
C THR A 178 -7.67 -12.61 27.78
N THR A 179 -8.76 -13.28 28.11
CA THR A 179 -8.76 -14.71 28.41
C THR A 179 -9.38 -15.51 27.27
N LEU A 180 -8.90 -16.73 27.06
CA LEU A 180 -9.40 -17.67 26.08
C LEU A 180 -9.81 -18.98 26.79
N PRO A 181 -11.04 -19.47 26.63
CA PRO A 181 -11.41 -20.79 27.14
C PRO A 181 -10.61 -21.88 26.41
N LEU A 182 -9.77 -22.59 27.13
CA LEU A 182 -9.03 -23.76 26.64
C LEU A 182 -9.36 -24.97 27.50
N PRO A 183 -9.61 -26.16 26.90
CA PRO A 183 -9.75 -27.37 27.68
C PRO A 183 -8.44 -27.66 28.44
N GLU A 184 -8.54 -28.16 29.65
CA GLU A 184 -7.38 -28.52 30.50
C GLU A 184 -6.44 -29.54 29.83
N ALA A 185 -6.96 -30.29 28.84
CA ALA A 185 -6.22 -31.27 28.06
C ALA A 185 -5.50 -30.70 26.84
N ALA A 186 -5.46 -29.38 26.62
CA ALA A 186 -4.72 -28.79 25.49
C ALA A 186 -3.22 -28.77 25.79
N GLU A 187 -2.51 -29.85 25.46
CA GLU A 187 -1.08 -30.00 25.76
C GLU A 187 -0.18 -29.19 24.81
N SER A 188 -0.61 -28.94 23.57
CA SER A 188 0.21 -28.21 22.62
C SER A 188 -0.56 -27.17 21.82
N VAL A 189 -0.05 -25.95 21.82
CA VAL A 189 -0.48 -24.89 20.93
C VAL A 189 0.32 -24.99 19.64
N LEU A 190 -0.36 -25.28 18.53
CA LEU A 190 0.28 -25.48 17.24
C LEU A 190 0.38 -24.19 16.43
N ASP A 191 -0.65 -23.36 16.52
CA ASP A 191 -0.66 -22.08 15.82
C ASP A 191 -1.50 -21.05 16.55
N ILE A 192 -1.03 -19.81 16.54
CA ILE A 192 -1.78 -18.66 17.02
C ILE A 192 -1.70 -17.62 15.92
N ASN A 193 -2.83 -17.41 15.25
CA ASN A 193 -2.97 -16.42 14.22
C ASN A 193 -3.88 -15.28 14.67
N GLY A 194 -3.55 -14.07 14.30
CA GLY A 194 -4.34 -12.91 14.65
C GLY A 194 -4.43 -11.92 13.51
N ASN A 195 -5.57 -11.26 13.42
CA ASN A 195 -5.80 -10.15 12.51
C ASN A 195 -6.44 -8.97 13.23
N PHE A 196 -6.30 -7.80 12.64
CA PHE A 196 -6.99 -6.59 13.06
C PHE A 196 -8.03 -6.20 12.02
N VAL A 197 -9.27 -6.09 12.45
CA VAL A 197 -10.38 -5.60 11.62
C VAL A 197 -10.64 -4.16 12.00
N LEU A 198 -10.47 -3.26 11.03
CA LEU A 198 -10.73 -1.83 11.22
C LEU A 198 -12.23 -1.57 11.35
N GLY A 199 -12.65 -0.91 12.42
CA GLY A 199 -14.03 -0.45 12.63
C GLY A 199 -14.24 0.97 12.14
N ALA A 200 -13.48 1.93 12.69
CA ALA A 200 -13.57 3.33 12.34
C ALA A 200 -12.25 4.08 12.58
N VAL A 201 -12.02 5.10 11.76
CA VAL A 201 -10.97 6.10 11.98
C VAL A 201 -11.62 7.47 12.00
N SER A 202 -11.29 8.29 12.99
CA SER A 202 -11.71 9.69 13.06
C SER A 202 -10.49 10.58 13.28
N LEU A 203 -10.36 11.62 12.47
CA LEU A 203 -9.32 12.63 12.61
C LEU A 203 -9.82 13.82 13.42
N GLN A 204 -8.90 14.36 14.20
CA GLN A 204 -8.99 15.68 14.83
C GLN A 204 -7.66 16.39 14.55
N THR A 205 -7.63 17.70 14.75
CA THR A 205 -6.39 18.46 14.55
C THR A 205 -5.24 17.87 15.39
N GLY A 206 -4.22 17.34 14.72
CA GLY A 206 -3.01 16.78 15.34
C GLY A 206 -3.14 15.38 15.93
N GLN A 207 -4.28 14.69 15.77
CA GLN A 207 -4.46 13.33 16.30
C GLN A 207 -5.51 12.51 15.53
N ALA A 208 -5.40 11.19 15.63
CA ALA A 208 -6.42 10.27 15.14
C ALA A 208 -6.90 9.32 16.24
N SER A 209 -8.18 8.99 16.24
CA SER A 209 -8.75 7.90 17.03
C SER A 209 -9.10 6.74 16.11
N VAL A 210 -8.54 5.57 16.39
CA VAL A 210 -8.75 4.34 15.63
C VAL A 210 -9.48 3.34 16.51
N GLN A 211 -10.58 2.81 16.01
CA GLN A 211 -11.36 1.76 16.64
C GLN A 211 -11.34 0.51 15.76
N GLY A 212 -11.24 -0.65 16.37
CA GLY A 212 -11.24 -1.93 15.66
C GLY A 212 -11.36 -3.11 16.58
N THR A 213 -11.24 -4.29 16.00
CA THR A 213 -11.34 -5.58 16.70
C THR A 213 -10.14 -6.43 16.34
N LEU A 214 -9.40 -6.88 17.35
CA LEU A 214 -8.40 -7.94 17.21
C LEU A 214 -9.14 -9.27 17.24
N GLN A 215 -8.98 -10.07 16.19
CA GLN A 215 -9.51 -11.43 16.10
C GLN A 215 -8.33 -12.39 16.21
N VAL A 216 -8.31 -13.24 17.21
CA VAL A 216 -7.26 -14.23 17.43
C VAL A 216 -7.85 -15.62 17.34
N GLN A 217 -7.17 -16.46 16.58
CA GLN A 217 -7.47 -17.88 16.41
C GLN A 217 -6.31 -18.69 16.95
N VAL A 218 -6.62 -19.59 17.87
CA VAL A 218 -5.66 -20.52 18.48
C VAL A 218 -6.00 -21.91 18.02
N CYS A 219 -5.03 -22.58 17.41
CA CYS A 219 -5.09 -23.99 17.05
C CYS A 219 -4.27 -24.80 18.06
N CYS A 220 -4.90 -25.72 18.74
CA CYS A 220 -4.25 -26.60 19.70
C CYS A 220 -4.66 -28.06 19.48
N GLN A 221 -3.84 -28.98 19.95
CA GLN A 221 -4.14 -30.41 19.94
C GLN A 221 -4.37 -30.90 21.38
N PRO A 222 -5.57 -31.34 21.73
CA PRO A 222 -5.86 -31.93 23.04
C PRO A 222 -5.07 -33.23 23.26
N ALA A 223 -4.77 -33.55 24.53
CA ALA A 223 -4.01 -34.74 24.92
C ALA A 223 -4.66 -36.07 24.52
N ASP A 224 -5.99 -36.09 24.51
CA ASP A 224 -6.81 -37.27 24.37
C ASP A 224 -7.33 -37.51 22.94
N THR A 225 -7.07 -36.59 22.02
CA THR A 225 -7.51 -36.70 20.61
C THR A 225 -6.40 -36.37 19.62
N GLU A 226 -6.53 -36.93 18.40
CA GLU A 226 -5.69 -36.57 17.26
C GLU A 226 -6.25 -35.38 16.46
N GLU A 227 -7.44 -34.90 16.81
CA GLU A 227 -8.09 -33.80 16.11
C GLU A 227 -7.58 -32.45 16.62
N LEU A 228 -7.43 -31.52 15.69
CA LEU A 228 -7.07 -30.16 16.04
C LEU A 228 -8.30 -29.37 16.52
N LEU A 229 -8.14 -28.70 17.63
CA LEU A 229 -9.15 -27.83 18.21
C LEU A 229 -8.84 -26.38 17.88
N VAL A 230 -9.77 -25.68 17.28
CA VAL A 230 -9.66 -24.26 16.98
C VAL A 230 -10.52 -23.44 17.92
N ARG A 231 -9.94 -22.44 18.57
CA ARG A 231 -10.62 -21.46 19.41
C ARG A 231 -10.42 -20.07 18.86
N GLN A 232 -11.46 -19.25 18.96
CA GLN A 232 -11.42 -17.87 18.50
C GLN A 232 -11.75 -16.91 19.63
N ARG A 233 -11.09 -15.76 19.63
CA ARG A 233 -11.34 -14.65 20.55
C ARG A 233 -11.35 -13.34 19.81
N GLU A 234 -12.31 -12.48 20.15
CA GLU A 234 -12.39 -11.11 19.65
C GLU A 234 -12.15 -10.13 20.81
N VAL A 235 -11.34 -9.11 20.55
CA VAL A 235 -11.01 -8.06 21.53
C VAL A 235 -11.21 -6.70 20.85
N SER A 236 -12.19 -5.94 21.33
CA SER A 236 -12.37 -4.56 20.85
C SER A 236 -11.25 -3.67 21.38
N VAL A 237 -10.66 -2.89 20.50
CA VAL A 237 -9.57 -1.97 20.82
C VAL A 237 -9.89 -0.57 20.31
N GLN A 238 -9.45 0.42 21.08
CA GLN A 238 -9.53 1.84 20.69
C GLN A 238 -8.19 2.49 21.04
N GLN A 239 -7.60 3.20 20.08
CA GLN A 239 -6.31 3.84 20.24
C GLN A 239 -6.35 5.27 19.72
N THR A 240 -5.69 6.17 20.45
CA THR A 240 -5.41 7.53 20.00
C THR A 240 -3.93 7.64 19.64
N VAL A 241 -3.67 8.22 18.47
CA VAL A 241 -2.32 8.43 17.95
C VAL A 241 -2.13 9.91 17.67
N GLU A 242 -1.05 10.48 18.16
CA GLU A 242 -0.64 11.85 17.83
C GLU A 242 -0.09 11.89 16.41
N LEU A 243 -0.58 12.84 15.61
CA LEU A 243 -0.24 13.01 14.20
C LEU A 243 -0.06 14.50 13.89
N PRO A 244 1.10 15.06 14.23
CA PRO A 244 1.37 16.46 13.94
C PRO A 244 1.17 16.78 12.46
N GLY A 245 0.37 17.77 12.15
CA GLY A 245 0.06 18.18 10.78
C GLY A 245 -1.25 17.62 10.22
N ALA A 246 -1.88 16.64 10.87
CA ALA A 246 -3.20 16.15 10.46
C ALA A 246 -4.32 17.17 10.75
N ALA A 247 -5.25 17.31 9.82
CA ALA A 247 -6.46 18.11 9.94
C ALA A 247 -7.71 17.23 9.92
N GLU A 248 -8.84 17.75 10.36
CA GLU A 248 -10.09 17.01 10.49
C GLU A 248 -10.67 16.59 9.13
N ASP A 249 -10.41 17.35 8.08
CA ASP A 249 -10.87 17.12 6.70
C ASP A 249 -9.89 16.27 5.84
N ASP A 250 -8.78 15.84 6.44
CA ASP A 250 -7.83 14.95 5.77
C ASP A 250 -8.37 13.52 5.63
N MET A 251 -7.77 12.77 4.74
CA MET A 251 -8.07 11.34 4.56
C MET A 251 -7.12 10.49 5.40
N ALA A 252 -7.66 9.70 6.32
CA ALA A 252 -6.89 8.72 7.08
C ALA A 252 -7.05 7.31 6.53
N VAL A 253 -5.95 6.55 6.51
CA VAL A 253 -5.92 5.12 6.21
C VAL A 253 -5.21 4.40 7.34
N ALA A 254 -5.88 3.43 7.96
CA ALA A 254 -5.33 2.68 9.08
C ALA A 254 -5.48 1.18 8.87
N TRP A 255 -4.49 0.41 9.28
CA TRP A 255 -4.54 -1.05 9.33
C TRP A 255 -3.71 -1.55 10.49
N GLY A 256 -3.91 -2.80 10.89
CA GLY A 256 -3.19 -3.42 11.98
C GLY A 256 -2.55 -4.74 11.59
N GLU A 257 -1.46 -5.06 12.23
CA GLU A 257 -0.72 -6.32 12.10
C GLU A 257 -0.53 -6.94 13.48
N VAL A 258 -0.96 -8.18 13.67
CA VAL A 258 -0.67 -8.93 14.90
C VAL A 258 0.72 -9.52 14.79
N MET A 259 1.63 -9.05 15.65
CA MET A 259 3.05 -9.40 15.61
C MET A 259 3.35 -10.66 16.41
N ALA A 260 2.72 -10.80 17.59
CA ALA A 260 2.92 -11.94 18.47
C ALA A 260 1.71 -12.13 19.37
N CYS A 261 1.43 -13.38 19.69
CA CYS A 261 0.49 -13.78 20.72
C CYS A 261 1.18 -14.74 21.68
N THR A 262 0.98 -14.56 22.96
CA THR A 262 1.43 -15.49 24.00
C THR A 262 0.26 -15.98 24.82
N LEU A 263 0.23 -17.29 25.04
CA LEU A 263 -0.77 -17.97 25.86
C LEU A 263 -0.09 -18.46 27.14
N THR A 264 -0.69 -18.12 28.27
CA THR A 264 -0.28 -18.64 29.58
C THR A 264 -1.46 -19.36 30.17
N ALA A 265 -1.37 -20.68 30.31
CA ALA A 265 -2.42 -21.48 30.93
C ALA A 265 -2.52 -21.14 32.43
N ALA A 266 -3.74 -20.83 32.87
CA ALA A 266 -4.03 -20.67 34.28
C ALA A 266 -4.41 -22.05 34.85
N GLU A 267 -3.62 -22.57 35.78
CA GLU A 267 -3.83 -23.89 36.38
C GLU A 267 -5.24 -24.01 36.99
N GLY A 268 -5.99 -25.04 36.57
CA GLY A 268 -7.27 -25.42 37.18
C GLY A 268 -8.47 -24.55 36.81
N THR A 269 -8.35 -23.61 35.84
CA THR A 269 -9.44 -22.70 35.47
C THR A 269 -10.13 -23.06 34.16
N GLY A 270 -9.53 -23.89 33.32
CA GLY A 270 -10.01 -24.12 31.94
C GLY A 270 -9.94 -22.88 31.04
N GLU A 271 -9.17 -21.86 31.44
CA GLU A 271 -8.91 -20.63 30.71
C GLU A 271 -7.41 -20.41 30.58
N ALA A 272 -7.01 -19.70 29.56
CA ALA A 272 -5.65 -19.22 29.37
C ALA A 272 -5.63 -17.71 29.17
N ASP A 273 -4.65 -17.06 29.79
CA ASP A 273 -4.39 -15.65 29.54
C ASP A 273 -3.74 -15.48 28.16
N LEU A 274 -4.36 -14.65 27.32
CA LEU A 274 -3.90 -14.35 25.98
C LEU A 274 -3.40 -12.90 25.94
N ASN A 275 -2.10 -12.75 25.73
CA ASN A 275 -1.45 -11.47 25.49
C ASN A 275 -1.17 -11.30 23.99
N ILE A 276 -1.67 -10.20 23.41
CA ILE A 276 -1.58 -9.89 22.00
C ILE A 276 -0.70 -8.66 21.83
N THR A 277 0.42 -8.81 21.12
CA THR A 277 1.22 -7.67 20.66
C THR A 277 0.90 -7.40 19.20
N TRP A 278 0.49 -6.18 18.91
CA TRP A 278 0.09 -5.79 17.56
C TRP A 278 0.63 -4.41 17.22
N LYS A 279 0.76 -4.12 15.94
CA LYS A 279 1.20 -2.84 15.42
C LYS A 279 0.05 -2.18 14.67
N LEU A 280 -0.24 -0.94 15.02
CA LEU A 280 -1.14 -0.08 14.28
C LEU A 280 -0.33 0.78 13.32
N HIS A 281 -0.71 0.75 12.06
CA HIS A 281 -0.20 1.61 11.00
C HIS A 281 -1.26 2.66 10.67
N LEU A 282 -0.83 3.90 10.49
CA LEU A 282 -1.71 5.00 10.20
C LEU A 282 -1.02 5.98 9.26
N GLU A 283 -1.69 6.31 8.16
CA GLU A 283 -1.25 7.35 7.23
C GLU A 283 -2.36 8.38 7.03
N VAL A 284 -1.95 9.64 6.93
CA VAL A 284 -2.85 10.76 6.68
C VAL A 284 -2.45 11.48 5.41
N TRP A 285 -3.43 11.71 4.56
CA TRP A 285 -3.30 12.31 3.25
C TRP A 285 -4.16 13.56 3.15
N HIS A 286 -3.52 14.69 2.83
CA HIS A 286 -4.15 15.97 2.60
C HIS A 286 -4.44 16.17 1.11
N THR A 287 -5.63 16.69 0.76
CA THR A 287 -5.93 17.11 -0.61
C THR A 287 -5.45 18.54 -0.81
N ALA A 288 -4.27 18.68 -1.38
CA ALA A 288 -3.73 20.00 -1.70
C ALA A 288 -4.29 20.49 -3.04
N ALA A 289 -4.85 21.69 -3.02
CA ALA A 289 -5.29 22.40 -4.22
C ALA A 289 -4.43 23.67 -4.43
N ARG A 290 -3.93 23.88 -5.65
CA ARG A 290 -3.11 25.04 -6.01
C ARG A 290 -3.51 25.56 -7.37
N THR A 291 -3.76 26.89 -7.44
CA THR A 291 -3.97 27.58 -8.72
C THR A 291 -2.61 27.91 -9.34
N VAL A 292 -2.40 27.47 -10.57
CA VAL A 292 -1.17 27.68 -11.33
C VAL A 292 -1.46 28.27 -12.70
N VAL A 293 -0.46 28.94 -13.28
CA VAL A 293 -0.56 29.46 -14.65
C VAL A 293 -0.35 28.29 -15.63
N ALA A 294 -1.39 27.98 -16.39
CA ALA A 294 -1.36 26.93 -17.41
C ALA A 294 -0.78 27.44 -18.74
N ASP A 295 -1.04 28.69 -19.08
CA ASP A 295 -0.53 29.36 -20.27
C ASP A 295 -0.55 30.88 -20.11
N ALA A 296 0.36 31.58 -20.78
CA ALA A 296 0.46 33.02 -20.75
C ALA A 296 1.03 33.59 -22.05
N TYR A 297 0.66 34.82 -22.38
CA TYR A 297 1.24 35.61 -23.44
C TYR A 297 1.15 37.11 -23.11
N SER A 298 2.01 37.92 -23.75
CA SER A 298 1.90 39.37 -23.68
C SER A 298 1.21 39.92 -24.91
N THR A 299 0.40 40.97 -24.72
CA THR A 299 -0.17 41.75 -25.83
C THR A 299 0.80 42.80 -26.39
N VAL A 300 1.95 43.00 -25.72
CA VAL A 300 2.91 44.06 -26.02
C VAL A 300 4.25 43.52 -26.50
N CYS A 301 4.69 42.38 -25.94
CA CYS A 301 6.02 41.80 -26.21
C CYS A 301 5.90 40.35 -26.66
N GLN A 302 6.91 39.90 -27.40
CA GLN A 302 7.09 38.47 -27.64
C GLN A 302 7.22 37.75 -26.29
N THR A 303 6.58 36.58 -26.19
CA THR A 303 6.56 35.82 -24.94
C THR A 303 7.13 34.42 -25.18
N GLN A 304 8.10 34.04 -24.40
CA GLN A 304 8.68 32.71 -24.36
C GLN A 304 8.31 32.06 -23.02
N ALA A 305 7.51 31.01 -23.07
CA ALA A 305 7.01 30.31 -21.87
C ALA A 305 7.59 28.91 -21.79
N VAL A 306 8.12 28.55 -20.63
CA VAL A 306 8.66 27.22 -20.34
C VAL A 306 7.65 26.44 -19.49
N GLN A 307 7.29 25.26 -19.96
CA GLN A 307 6.40 24.34 -19.25
C GLN A 307 7.20 23.26 -18.56
N THR A 308 6.72 22.84 -17.40
CA THR A 308 7.22 21.66 -16.69
C THR A 308 6.08 20.73 -16.33
N ALA A 309 6.37 19.42 -16.28
CA ALA A 309 5.40 18.41 -15.85
C ALA A 309 5.50 18.20 -14.34
N CYS A 310 4.40 18.39 -13.64
CA CYS A 310 4.22 18.09 -12.23
C CYS A 310 3.33 16.87 -12.07
N LYS A 311 3.84 15.81 -11.42
CA LYS A 311 3.06 14.59 -11.17
C LYS A 311 2.42 14.67 -9.80
N LEU A 312 1.09 14.56 -9.73
CA LEU A 312 0.33 14.57 -8.48
C LEU A 312 -0.35 13.22 -8.26
N LEU A 313 -0.34 12.75 -7.03
CA LEU A 313 -1.04 11.51 -6.66
C LEU A 313 -2.53 11.77 -6.49
N ASN A 314 -3.34 10.84 -6.98
CA ASN A 314 -4.79 10.84 -6.79
C ASN A 314 -5.26 9.46 -6.38
N LYS A 315 -6.25 9.39 -5.49
CA LYS A 315 -6.88 8.11 -5.11
C LYS A 315 -7.71 7.60 -6.28
N THR A 316 -7.42 6.38 -6.73
CA THR A 316 -8.15 5.71 -7.81
C THR A 316 -9.06 4.61 -7.32
N ALA A 317 -8.71 3.95 -6.21
CA ALA A 317 -9.54 2.90 -5.63
C ALA A 317 -9.39 2.85 -4.09
N ASP A 318 -10.43 2.37 -3.44
CA ASP A 318 -10.40 1.88 -2.07
C ASP A 318 -10.18 0.38 -2.11
N LEU A 319 -9.22 -0.10 -1.33
CA LEU A 319 -8.82 -1.50 -1.27
C LEU A 319 -9.31 -2.17 0.03
N THR A 320 -10.14 -1.47 0.79
CA THR A 320 -10.71 -1.99 2.04
C THR A 320 -11.87 -2.91 1.71
N GLY A 321 -11.78 -4.15 2.17
CA GLY A 321 -12.80 -5.15 1.90
C GLY A 321 -12.38 -6.56 2.29
N ARG A 322 -13.17 -7.53 1.86
CA ARG A 322 -12.95 -8.95 2.12
C ARG A 322 -12.85 -9.72 0.82
N VAL A 323 -11.77 -10.46 0.66
CA VAL A 323 -11.49 -11.30 -0.51
C VAL A 323 -11.69 -12.76 -0.16
N SER A 324 -12.51 -13.46 -0.92
CA SER A 324 -12.71 -14.91 -0.78
C SER A 324 -11.87 -15.65 -1.84
N VAL A 325 -11.08 -16.61 -1.38
CA VAL A 325 -10.27 -17.50 -2.25
C VAL A 325 -10.67 -18.94 -1.98
N VAL A 326 -10.96 -19.68 -3.02
CA VAL A 326 -11.27 -21.11 -2.95
C VAL A 326 -10.20 -21.88 -3.72
N LEU A 327 -9.51 -22.78 -3.02
CA LEU A 327 -8.54 -23.68 -3.59
C LEU A 327 -9.15 -25.07 -3.69
N GLU A 328 -9.16 -25.64 -4.87
CA GLU A 328 -9.58 -27.01 -5.10
C GLU A 328 -8.44 -27.76 -5.79
N ASP A 329 -8.04 -28.89 -5.23
CA ASP A 329 -6.95 -29.70 -5.79
C ASP A 329 -7.09 -31.15 -5.34
N ASP A 330 -6.46 -32.06 -6.08
CA ASP A 330 -6.39 -33.46 -5.70
C ASP A 330 -5.16 -33.69 -4.80
N LEU A 331 -5.40 -34.37 -3.68
CA LEU A 331 -4.31 -34.85 -2.84
C LEU A 331 -3.59 -36.01 -3.53
N PRO A 332 -2.26 -36.08 -3.45
CA PRO A 332 -1.49 -37.15 -4.07
C PRO A 332 -1.90 -38.55 -3.59
N ASP A 333 -2.33 -38.65 -2.34
CA ASP A 333 -2.86 -39.86 -1.74
C ASP A 333 -4.32 -39.61 -1.30
N PRO A 334 -5.29 -40.37 -1.87
CA PRO A 334 -6.70 -40.21 -1.50
C PRO A 334 -7.04 -40.71 -0.08
N ASP A 335 -6.18 -41.56 0.50
CA ASP A 335 -6.46 -42.19 1.80
C ASP A 335 -5.96 -41.39 2.99
N VAL A 336 -5.23 -40.27 2.78
CA VAL A 336 -4.77 -39.42 3.87
C VAL A 336 -5.93 -38.66 4.54
N ALA A 337 -5.83 -38.50 5.85
CA ALA A 337 -6.77 -37.67 6.64
C ALA A 337 -6.20 -36.24 6.77
N VAL A 338 -6.99 -35.23 6.44
CA VAL A 338 -6.63 -33.82 6.68
C VAL A 338 -6.73 -33.55 8.17
N LYS A 339 -5.64 -33.14 8.79
CA LYS A 339 -5.56 -32.79 10.23
C LYS A 339 -5.76 -31.30 10.47
N GLY A 340 -5.27 -30.42 9.59
CA GLY A 340 -5.42 -28.98 9.70
C GLY A 340 -4.84 -28.24 8.51
N CYS A 341 -5.09 -26.92 8.47
CA CYS A 341 -4.56 -26.04 7.45
C CYS A 341 -4.13 -24.72 8.07
N PHE A 342 -2.88 -24.32 7.85
CA PHE A 342 -2.36 -23.01 8.22
C PHE A 342 -2.04 -22.24 6.94
N VAL A 343 -2.01 -20.91 7.01
CA VAL A 343 -1.76 -20.08 5.83
C VAL A 343 -0.70 -19.03 6.13
N THR A 344 0.29 -18.96 5.26
CA THR A 344 1.18 -17.80 5.17
C THR A 344 0.68 -16.87 4.09
N LEU A 345 0.49 -15.60 4.43
CA LEU A 345 -0.05 -14.58 3.55
C LEU A 345 1.03 -13.53 3.27
N GLY A 346 1.38 -13.37 1.99
CA GLY A 346 2.23 -12.27 1.55
C GLY A 346 1.41 -11.03 1.22
N SER A 347 2.00 -9.87 1.43
CA SER A 347 1.38 -8.57 1.10
C SER A 347 1.10 -8.47 -0.40
N ALA A 348 0.00 -7.83 -0.78
CA ALA A 348 -0.25 -7.47 -2.17
C ALA A 348 0.65 -6.29 -2.56
N ILE A 349 1.32 -6.44 -3.68
CA ILE A 349 2.21 -5.43 -4.24
C ILE A 349 1.86 -5.17 -5.69
N PRO A 350 2.10 -3.96 -6.21
CA PRO A 350 2.02 -3.72 -7.64
C PRO A 350 3.02 -4.60 -8.36
N GLN A 351 2.54 -5.44 -9.28
CA GLN A 351 3.39 -6.26 -10.15
C GLN A 351 3.19 -5.81 -11.58
N THR A 352 4.28 -5.47 -12.25
CA THR A 352 4.28 -5.20 -13.68
C THR A 352 4.29 -6.53 -14.43
N ARG A 353 3.28 -6.79 -15.23
CA ARG A 353 3.29 -7.94 -16.13
C ARG A 353 3.70 -7.44 -17.50
N GLU A 354 4.85 -7.88 -17.99
CA GLU A 354 5.25 -7.73 -19.38
C GLU A 354 4.38 -8.68 -20.24
N GLU A 355 3.30 -8.19 -20.80
CA GLU A 355 2.66 -8.84 -21.94
C GLU A 355 3.28 -8.31 -23.23
N LYS A 356 3.70 -9.26 -24.06
CA LYS A 356 4.51 -9.10 -25.29
C LYS A 356 3.85 -8.27 -26.37
N ASP A 357 3.01 -7.35 -26.26
CA ASP A 357 2.52 -6.52 -27.39
C ASP A 357 1.54 -5.37 -27.04
N THR A 358 1.18 -5.13 -25.79
CA THR A 358 0.32 -3.98 -25.46
C THR A 358 0.57 -3.55 -24.01
N GLU A 359 0.68 -2.24 -23.80
CA GLU A 359 0.71 -1.48 -22.56
C GLU A 359 0.95 -2.25 -21.25
N GLU A 360 2.02 -1.90 -20.52
CA GLU A 360 2.33 -2.42 -19.18
C GLU A 360 1.10 -2.37 -18.26
N GLU A 361 0.48 -3.51 -18.05
CA GLU A 361 -0.63 -3.65 -17.12
C GLU A 361 -0.08 -3.95 -15.72
N ILE A 362 -0.18 -2.99 -14.82
CA ILE A 362 0.19 -3.20 -13.41
C ILE A 362 -0.97 -3.94 -12.74
N ARG A 363 -0.69 -5.13 -12.20
CA ARG A 363 -1.64 -5.89 -11.39
C ARG A 363 -1.23 -5.82 -9.94
N LEU A 364 -2.14 -5.38 -9.07
CA LEU A 364 -1.96 -5.48 -7.65
C LEU A 364 -2.42 -6.88 -7.21
N CYS A 365 -1.48 -7.75 -6.87
CA CYS A 365 -1.79 -9.08 -6.38
C CYS A 365 -0.87 -9.48 -5.23
N GLY A 366 -1.43 -10.24 -4.30
CA GLY A 366 -0.70 -10.89 -3.22
C GLY A 366 -0.53 -12.38 -3.51
N LYS A 367 0.52 -12.94 -2.95
CA LYS A 367 0.78 -14.38 -2.93
C LYS A 367 0.42 -14.93 -1.56
N GLY A 368 -0.01 -16.18 -1.51
CA GLY A 368 -0.18 -16.91 -0.26
C GLY A 368 0.09 -18.39 -0.46
N THR A 369 0.31 -19.10 0.63
CA THR A 369 0.49 -20.55 0.63
C THR A 369 -0.37 -21.16 1.74
N ALA A 370 -1.25 -22.07 1.39
CA ALA A 370 -1.98 -22.90 2.33
C ALA A 370 -1.15 -24.17 2.61
N HIS A 371 -0.79 -24.39 3.86
CA HIS A 371 -0.04 -25.53 4.38
C HIS A 371 -1.03 -26.53 4.94
N VAL A 372 -1.31 -27.61 4.20
CA VAL A 372 -2.30 -28.62 4.58
C VAL A 372 -1.60 -29.80 5.21
N PHE A 373 -1.83 -29.99 6.49
CA PHE A 373 -1.28 -31.10 7.26
C PHE A 373 -2.18 -32.32 7.15
N CYS A 374 -1.62 -33.41 6.71
CA CYS A 374 -2.31 -34.69 6.49
C CYS A 374 -1.59 -35.82 7.20
N ALA A 375 -2.36 -36.84 7.64
CA ALA A 375 -1.84 -38.09 8.15
C ALA A 375 -2.22 -39.24 7.21
N ASP A 376 -1.28 -40.14 6.93
CA ASP A 376 -1.55 -41.38 6.21
C ASP A 376 -2.18 -42.45 7.12
N ALA A 377 -2.50 -43.61 6.58
CA ALA A 377 -3.10 -44.73 7.32
C ALA A 377 -2.18 -45.32 8.41
N ARG A 378 -0.87 -44.98 8.40
CA ARG A 378 0.12 -45.39 9.41
C ARG A 378 0.32 -44.31 10.49
N GLY A 379 -0.34 -43.16 10.34
CA GLY A 379 -0.17 -42.01 11.22
C GLY A 379 1.05 -41.16 10.89
N GLU A 380 1.66 -41.33 9.72
CA GLU A 380 2.77 -40.49 9.31
C GLU A 380 2.27 -39.14 8.77
N LEU A 381 2.76 -38.05 9.36
CA LEU A 381 2.37 -36.69 9.01
C LEU A 381 3.13 -36.16 7.80
N THR A 382 2.42 -35.49 6.91
CA THR A 382 2.96 -34.81 5.74
C THR A 382 2.26 -33.48 5.54
N CYS A 383 2.99 -32.47 5.06
CA CYS A 383 2.43 -31.16 4.73
C CYS A 383 2.44 -30.97 3.21
N TYR A 384 1.28 -30.62 2.64
CA TYR A 384 1.12 -30.26 1.23
C TYR A 384 0.93 -28.76 1.10
N ASP A 385 1.81 -28.11 0.34
CA ASP A 385 1.73 -26.69 0.07
C ASP A 385 0.87 -26.41 -1.16
N LYS A 386 -0.09 -25.49 -1.01
CA LYS A 386 -0.94 -25.02 -2.10
C LYS A 386 -0.76 -23.50 -2.23
N ASN A 387 0.00 -23.10 -3.26
CA ASN A 387 0.22 -21.69 -3.56
C ASN A 387 -1.02 -21.10 -4.22
N PHE A 388 -1.34 -19.87 -3.85
CA PHE A 388 -2.44 -19.12 -4.45
C PHE A 388 -2.09 -17.65 -4.64
N LEU A 389 -2.85 -17.02 -5.55
CA LEU A 389 -2.84 -15.58 -5.74
C LEU A 389 -4.15 -15.00 -5.25
N TRP A 390 -4.10 -13.82 -4.69
CA TRP A 390 -5.29 -13.08 -4.29
C TRP A 390 -5.17 -11.61 -4.73
N GLN A 391 -6.30 -10.97 -4.94
CA GLN A 391 -6.36 -9.59 -5.42
C GLN A 391 -7.42 -8.85 -4.61
N PRO A 392 -7.10 -7.65 -4.07
CA PRO A 392 -8.10 -6.81 -3.39
C PRO A 392 -9.29 -6.52 -4.31
N GLU A 393 -10.48 -6.36 -3.72
CA GLU A 393 -11.65 -5.90 -4.44
C GLU A 393 -11.47 -4.45 -4.93
N GLY A 394 -12.25 -4.03 -5.93
CA GLY A 394 -12.21 -2.66 -6.45
C GLY A 394 -11.12 -2.39 -7.49
N ILE A 395 -10.30 -3.39 -7.84
CA ILE A 395 -9.31 -3.26 -8.91
C ILE A 395 -9.90 -3.81 -10.21
N TRP A 396 -9.94 -2.95 -11.23
CA TRP A 396 -10.44 -3.30 -12.55
C TRP A 396 -9.29 -3.62 -13.51
N PRO A 397 -9.50 -4.46 -14.54
CA PRO A 397 -8.52 -4.64 -15.60
C PRO A 397 -8.13 -3.29 -16.23
N GLY A 398 -6.83 -3.04 -16.39
CA GLY A 398 -6.32 -1.77 -16.90
C GLY A 398 -6.13 -0.65 -15.86
N THR A 399 -6.40 -0.90 -14.58
CA THR A 399 -6.08 0.06 -13.51
C THR A 399 -4.56 0.24 -13.44
N LYS A 400 -4.06 1.46 -13.68
CA LYS A 400 -2.65 1.82 -13.50
C LYS A 400 -2.41 2.20 -12.04
N ALA A 401 -1.37 1.65 -11.45
CA ALA A 401 -0.95 1.98 -10.09
C ALA A 401 0.50 2.45 -10.11
N ASP A 402 0.74 3.71 -9.83
CA ASP A 402 2.10 4.23 -9.63
C ASP A 402 2.57 4.03 -8.20
N ALA A 403 1.63 4.07 -7.25
CA ALA A 403 1.89 3.82 -5.84
C ALA A 403 0.69 3.12 -5.22
N CYS A 404 0.94 2.00 -4.56
CA CYS A 404 0.02 1.42 -3.60
C CYS A 404 0.53 1.81 -2.23
N THR A 405 -0.30 2.46 -1.45
CA THR A 405 0.03 2.76 -0.06
C THR A 405 -0.92 2.00 0.82
N CYS A 406 -0.38 1.54 1.94
CA CYS A 406 -1.18 1.05 3.04
C CYS A 406 -2.02 -0.16 2.68
N LEU A 407 -1.43 -1.18 2.10
CA LEU A 407 -2.15 -2.43 1.99
C LEU A 407 -1.80 -3.34 3.16
N GLY A 408 -2.61 -3.27 4.19
CA GLY A 408 -2.73 -4.31 5.20
C GLY A 408 -3.54 -5.48 4.64
N ALA A 409 -3.05 -6.69 4.80
CA ALA A 409 -3.79 -7.90 4.51
C ALA A 409 -3.60 -8.91 5.63
N SER A 410 -4.68 -9.48 6.10
CA SER A 410 -4.67 -10.48 7.17
C SER A 410 -5.68 -11.59 6.92
N MET A 411 -5.38 -12.77 7.46
CA MET A 411 -6.24 -13.93 7.31
C MET A 411 -7.41 -13.86 8.29
N ALA A 412 -8.62 -13.66 7.78
CA ALA A 412 -9.82 -13.59 8.59
C ALA A 412 -10.40 -14.98 8.91
N ARG A 413 -10.36 -15.90 7.95
CA ARG A 413 -10.94 -17.24 8.13
C ARG A 413 -10.28 -18.26 7.23
N ILE A 414 -10.08 -19.45 7.77
CA ILE A 414 -9.60 -20.62 7.04
C ILE A 414 -10.52 -21.80 7.34
N THR A 415 -10.98 -22.47 6.29
CA THR A 415 -11.67 -23.76 6.43
C THR A 415 -11.11 -24.74 5.40
N SER A 416 -10.93 -25.99 5.81
CA SER A 416 -10.50 -27.06 4.91
C SER A 416 -11.45 -28.25 5.00
N SER A 417 -11.74 -28.83 3.87
CA SER A 417 -12.58 -30.03 3.77
C SER A 417 -12.04 -30.98 2.72
N LYS A 418 -12.32 -32.27 2.89
CA LYS A 418 -11.90 -33.31 1.95
C LYS A 418 -13.08 -34.19 1.55
N THR A 419 -13.23 -34.48 0.27
CA THR A 419 -14.22 -35.41 -0.26
C THR A 419 -13.54 -36.35 -1.27
N GLY A 420 -13.34 -37.60 -0.87
CA GLY A 420 -12.50 -38.53 -1.63
C GLY A 420 -11.05 -38.01 -1.71
N ALA A 421 -10.47 -37.91 -2.89
CA ALA A 421 -9.15 -37.33 -3.11
C ALA A 421 -9.16 -35.80 -3.17
N LYS A 422 -10.33 -35.16 -3.35
CA LYS A 422 -10.43 -33.71 -3.52
C LYS A 422 -10.32 -32.98 -2.19
N LEU A 423 -9.34 -32.11 -2.12
CA LEU A 423 -9.16 -31.11 -1.06
C LEU A 423 -9.82 -29.81 -1.50
N ARG A 424 -10.57 -29.19 -0.60
CA ARG A 424 -11.12 -27.84 -0.76
C ARG A 424 -10.69 -27.00 0.43
N VAL A 425 -10.00 -25.90 0.18
CA VAL A 425 -9.63 -24.90 1.19
C VAL A 425 -10.32 -23.58 0.83
N GLU A 426 -11.08 -23.06 1.76
CA GLU A 426 -11.76 -21.76 1.63
C GLU A 426 -11.09 -20.77 2.57
N LEU A 427 -10.72 -19.62 2.01
CA LEU A 427 -9.97 -18.57 2.68
C LEU A 427 -10.73 -17.25 2.57
N GLU A 428 -10.79 -16.51 3.67
CA GLU A 428 -11.25 -15.12 3.70
C GLU A 428 -10.08 -14.23 4.13
N ILE A 429 -9.74 -13.26 3.28
CA ILE A 429 -8.65 -12.31 3.51
C ILE A 429 -9.26 -10.94 3.71
N GLU A 430 -9.00 -10.31 4.84
CA GLU A 430 -9.36 -8.92 5.13
C GLU A 430 -8.28 -8.01 4.56
N THR A 431 -8.68 -7.01 3.78
CA THR A 431 -7.77 -6.03 3.19
C THR A 431 -8.13 -4.63 3.63
N THR A 432 -7.14 -3.76 3.79
CA THR A 432 -7.34 -2.34 4.08
C THR A 432 -6.27 -1.53 3.37
N GLY A 433 -6.68 -0.54 2.57
CA GLY A 433 -5.73 0.30 1.86
C GLY A 433 -6.35 1.18 0.79
N ILE A 434 -5.50 1.93 0.11
CA ILE A 434 -5.86 2.77 -1.04
C ILE A 434 -4.89 2.56 -2.19
N LEU A 435 -5.41 2.69 -3.40
CA LEU A 435 -4.61 2.72 -4.61
C LEU A 435 -4.46 4.17 -5.08
N LEU A 436 -3.23 4.58 -5.31
CA LEU A 436 -2.88 5.90 -5.80
C LEU A 436 -2.32 5.81 -7.22
N GLN A 437 -2.69 6.77 -8.05
CA GLN A 437 -2.17 6.96 -9.39
C GLN A 437 -1.57 8.36 -9.53
N ALA A 438 -0.41 8.46 -10.16
CA ALA A 438 0.22 9.72 -10.48
C ALA A 438 -0.32 10.26 -11.82
N THR A 439 -0.88 11.47 -11.79
CA THR A 439 -1.33 12.18 -12.99
C THR A 439 -0.36 13.30 -13.31
N ALA A 440 0.16 13.34 -14.53
CA ALA A 440 1.02 14.41 -14.99
C ALA A 440 0.20 15.64 -15.39
N HIS A 441 0.61 16.78 -14.88
CA HIS A 441 0.03 18.09 -15.17
C HIS A 441 1.11 19.01 -15.71
N GLU A 442 0.89 19.61 -16.86
CA GLU A 442 1.78 20.62 -17.40
C GLU A 442 1.37 22.01 -16.87
N ALA A 443 2.34 22.76 -16.38
CA ALA A 443 2.17 24.15 -15.92
C ALA A 443 3.42 24.96 -16.24
N LEU A 444 3.27 26.28 -16.27
CA LEU A 444 4.39 27.17 -16.54
C LEU A 444 5.31 27.25 -15.31
N CYS A 445 6.60 27.13 -15.52
CA CYS A 445 7.64 27.35 -14.52
C CYS A 445 8.43 28.64 -14.77
N GLU A 446 8.44 29.13 -16.02
CA GLU A 446 9.17 30.34 -16.41
C GLU A 446 8.47 31.04 -17.57
N VAL A 447 8.53 32.37 -17.57
CA VAL A 447 8.06 33.22 -18.67
C VAL A 447 9.09 34.33 -18.88
N GLU A 448 9.61 34.42 -20.08
CA GLU A 448 10.50 35.50 -20.51
C GLU A 448 9.81 36.37 -21.56
N LEU A 449 10.04 37.69 -21.47
CA LEU A 449 9.60 38.66 -22.45
C LEU A 449 10.76 38.98 -23.40
N GLY A 450 10.48 38.87 -24.70
CA GLY A 450 11.38 39.25 -25.76
C GLY A 450 11.16 40.71 -26.23
N GLU A 451 11.39 40.94 -27.51
CA GLU A 451 11.24 42.27 -28.12
C GLU A 451 9.76 42.72 -28.11
N GLU A 452 9.55 44.01 -27.96
CA GLU A 452 8.24 44.63 -28.13
C GLU A 452 7.73 44.41 -29.56
N TYR A 453 6.46 44.18 -29.73
CA TYR A 453 5.86 44.14 -31.07
C TYR A 453 5.97 45.51 -31.71
N ALA A 454 6.42 45.55 -32.94
CA ALA A 454 6.53 46.79 -33.68
C ALA A 454 5.13 47.46 -33.77
N GLU A 455 5.05 48.71 -33.33
CA GLU A 455 3.83 49.52 -33.55
C GLU A 455 3.60 49.65 -35.06
N GLY A 456 2.68 48.83 -35.60
CA GLY A 456 2.35 48.81 -37.01
C GLY A 456 1.45 49.96 -37.37
N SER A 457 1.99 51.01 -37.92
CA SER A 457 1.19 52.10 -38.52
C SER A 457 0.42 51.68 -39.79
N ASP A 458 0.71 50.50 -40.38
CA ASP A 458 0.14 50.00 -41.62
C ASP A 458 -0.63 48.65 -41.50
N GLY A 459 -0.87 48.15 -40.29
CA GLY A 459 -1.62 46.90 -40.08
C GLY A 459 -3.14 47.09 -40.25
N PRO A 460 -3.90 46.01 -40.54
CA PRO A 460 -5.35 46.10 -40.57
C PRO A 460 -5.89 46.48 -39.19
N ALA A 461 -6.82 47.42 -39.17
CA ALA A 461 -7.46 47.88 -37.92
C ALA A 461 -8.39 46.83 -37.32
N LEU A 462 -8.69 45.76 -38.06
CA LEU A 462 -9.62 44.70 -37.67
C LEU A 462 -9.32 43.42 -38.44
N TYR A 463 -9.37 42.26 -37.73
CA TYR A 463 -9.31 40.94 -38.35
C TYR A 463 -10.68 40.25 -38.23
N LEU A 464 -11.07 39.50 -39.26
CA LEU A 464 -12.17 38.55 -39.23
C LEU A 464 -11.62 37.15 -39.09
N TYR A 465 -12.00 36.47 -38.02
CA TYR A 465 -11.56 35.10 -37.73
C TYR A 465 -12.76 34.14 -37.72
N TYR A 466 -12.68 33.06 -38.47
CA TYR A 466 -13.69 32.02 -38.48
C TYR A 466 -13.32 30.97 -37.45
N ALA A 467 -13.92 31.11 -36.25
CA ALA A 467 -13.71 30.19 -35.14
C ALA A 467 -14.40 28.85 -35.39
N ARG A 468 -13.79 27.81 -34.89
CA ARG A 468 -14.37 26.46 -34.83
C ARG A 468 -15.09 26.24 -33.51
N ASP A 469 -16.08 25.35 -33.56
CA ASP A 469 -16.75 24.91 -32.32
C ASP A 469 -15.77 24.34 -31.31
N GLY A 470 -15.86 24.79 -30.03
CA GLY A 470 -14.98 24.39 -28.96
C GLY A 470 -13.60 25.06 -28.92
N GLU A 471 -13.28 25.97 -29.87
CA GLU A 471 -11.99 26.70 -29.83
C GLU A 471 -12.01 27.74 -28.69
N ARG A 472 -10.91 27.80 -27.90
CA ARG A 472 -10.87 28.71 -26.76
C ARG A 472 -10.61 30.14 -27.17
N VAL A 473 -11.36 31.06 -26.55
CA VAL A 473 -11.18 32.50 -26.75
C VAL A 473 -9.74 32.94 -26.41
N PHE A 474 -9.14 32.36 -25.38
CA PHE A 474 -7.75 32.60 -25.00
C PHE A 474 -6.76 32.26 -26.12
N ASP A 475 -6.93 31.10 -26.79
CA ASP A 475 -6.01 30.63 -27.81
C ASP A 475 -6.12 31.49 -29.08
N ILE A 476 -7.34 31.97 -29.39
CA ILE A 476 -7.58 32.93 -30.49
C ILE A 476 -6.93 34.28 -30.16
N ALA A 477 -7.20 34.80 -28.95
CA ALA A 477 -6.65 36.09 -28.50
C ALA A 477 -5.09 36.06 -28.47
N LYS A 478 -4.49 34.97 -28.03
CA LYS A 478 -3.03 34.74 -28.00
C LYS A 478 -2.43 34.83 -29.43
N ARG A 479 -3.08 34.25 -30.40
CA ARG A 479 -2.63 34.23 -31.82
C ARG A 479 -2.54 35.63 -32.41
N TYR A 480 -3.42 36.53 -31.98
CA TYR A 480 -3.51 37.89 -32.49
C TYR A 480 -2.98 38.95 -31.52
N HIS A 481 -2.37 38.54 -30.41
CA HIS A 481 -1.84 39.42 -29.36
C HIS A 481 -2.89 40.37 -28.79
N ALA A 482 -4.17 39.98 -28.84
CA ALA A 482 -5.31 40.74 -28.32
C ALA A 482 -5.62 40.30 -26.87
N ARG A 483 -6.37 41.12 -26.14
CA ARG A 483 -6.88 40.70 -24.83
C ARG A 483 -8.12 39.83 -25.00
N ALA A 484 -8.19 38.73 -24.27
CA ALA A 484 -9.36 37.85 -24.30
C ALA A 484 -10.66 38.59 -23.95
N LYS A 485 -10.61 39.54 -23.01
CA LYS A 485 -11.73 40.39 -22.61
C LYS A 485 -12.22 41.27 -23.76
N ASP A 486 -11.31 41.85 -24.55
CA ASP A 486 -11.67 42.74 -25.64
C ASP A 486 -12.30 41.93 -26.78
N LEU A 487 -11.85 40.71 -27.04
CA LEU A 487 -12.43 39.79 -27.99
C LEU A 487 -13.89 39.45 -27.62
N VAL A 488 -14.15 39.09 -26.36
CA VAL A 488 -15.48 38.79 -25.83
C VAL A 488 -16.40 40.01 -25.98
N THR A 489 -15.90 41.19 -25.61
CA THR A 489 -16.68 42.44 -25.69
C THR A 489 -17.04 42.83 -27.13
N ALA A 490 -16.07 42.75 -28.04
CA ALA A 490 -16.27 43.11 -29.47
C ALA A 490 -17.25 42.19 -30.17
N ASN A 491 -17.40 40.96 -29.73
CA ASN A 491 -18.29 39.95 -30.31
C ASN A 491 -19.57 39.72 -29.51
N HIS A 492 -19.81 40.49 -28.47
CA HIS A 492 -21.01 40.36 -27.60
C HIS A 492 -21.22 38.93 -27.08
N MET A 493 -20.14 38.20 -26.77
CA MET A 493 -20.21 36.82 -26.29
C MET A 493 -20.80 36.77 -24.88
N GLU A 494 -21.70 35.82 -24.67
CA GLU A 494 -22.23 35.53 -23.32
C GLU A 494 -21.16 34.84 -22.46
N THR A 495 -20.99 35.29 -21.25
CA THR A 495 -19.94 34.76 -20.37
C THR A 495 -20.44 33.67 -19.42
N ASP A 496 -21.77 33.59 -19.16
CA ASP A 496 -22.40 32.67 -18.20
C ASP A 496 -21.67 32.55 -16.87
N GLY A 497 -21.08 33.67 -16.42
CA GLY A 497 -20.28 33.72 -15.19
C GLY A 497 -18.86 33.16 -15.31
N LYS A 498 -18.41 32.72 -16.47
CA LYS A 498 -17.03 32.27 -16.73
C LYS A 498 -16.13 33.47 -17.01
N ALA A 499 -14.85 33.30 -16.70
CA ALA A 499 -13.85 34.30 -17.09
C ALA A 499 -13.61 34.27 -18.61
N PRO A 500 -13.32 35.42 -19.26
CA PRO A 500 -13.13 35.52 -20.70
C PRO A 500 -12.14 34.50 -21.28
N GLN A 501 -11.06 34.21 -20.58
CA GLN A 501 -10.03 33.26 -20.97
C GLN A 501 -10.49 31.79 -20.96
N ASP A 502 -11.58 31.48 -20.26
CA ASP A 502 -12.10 30.11 -20.12
C ASP A 502 -13.28 29.83 -21.06
N LEU A 503 -13.71 30.84 -21.83
CA LEU A 503 -14.77 30.68 -22.80
C LEU A 503 -14.30 29.90 -24.02
N THR A 504 -15.22 29.11 -24.59
CA THR A 504 -15.10 28.46 -25.89
C THR A 504 -16.04 29.10 -26.90
N THR A 505 -15.66 29.11 -28.14
CA THR A 505 -16.50 29.63 -29.22
C THR A 505 -17.41 28.54 -29.80
N GLU A 506 -18.55 28.96 -30.33
CA GLU A 506 -19.27 28.18 -31.34
C GLU A 506 -18.68 28.49 -32.72
N THR A 507 -19.07 27.73 -33.76
CA THR A 507 -18.67 28.06 -35.14
C THR A 507 -19.25 29.41 -35.55
N ALA A 508 -18.41 30.44 -35.53
CA ALA A 508 -18.81 31.83 -35.80
C ALA A 508 -17.69 32.64 -36.45
N CYS A 509 -18.07 33.72 -37.10
CA CYS A 509 -17.13 34.73 -37.57
C CYS A 509 -16.91 35.76 -36.45
N LEU A 510 -15.72 35.83 -35.92
CA LEU A 510 -15.33 36.72 -34.81
C LEU A 510 -14.59 37.95 -35.32
N LEU A 511 -14.92 39.10 -34.74
CA LEU A 511 -14.17 40.34 -34.87
C LEU A 511 -13.03 40.32 -33.89
N ILE A 512 -11.79 40.43 -34.34
CA ILE A 512 -10.61 40.54 -33.47
C ILE A 512 -10.15 41.99 -33.56
N PRO A 513 -10.26 42.75 -32.44
CA PRO A 513 -9.74 44.12 -32.39
C PRO A 513 -8.22 44.08 -32.53
N ALA A 514 -7.66 44.99 -33.35
CA ALA A 514 -6.20 45.16 -33.39
C ALA A 514 -5.71 45.55 -32.00
N ALA A 515 -4.54 45.02 -31.58
CA ALA A 515 -3.87 45.48 -30.37
C ALA A 515 -3.58 46.99 -30.52
N LEU A 516 -4.10 47.78 -29.56
CA LEU A 516 -3.86 49.22 -29.48
C LEU A 516 -2.52 49.49 -28.85
#